data_83e3f2d1ccc9de8ce6956cffeb8e8fbb
#
_entry.id   83e3f2d1ccc9de8ce6956cffeb8e8fbb
#
_cell.length_a   1.000
_cell.length_b   1.000
_cell.length_c   1.000
_cell.angle_alpha   90.00
_cell.angle_beta   90.00
_cell.angle_gamma   90.00
#
_symmetry.space_group_name_H-M   'P 1'
#
loop_
_entity.id
_entity.type
_entity.pdbx_description
1 polymer ?
#
loop_
_entity_poly.entity_id
_entity_poly.type
_entity_poly.pdbx_seq_one_letter_code
_entity_poly.pdbx_strand_id
1 'polypeptide(L)'
;SMQSLLEIDDFIDYMLMNYYIGNGDWAHHNWYASYRRDDPNGRWRYHSWDAEKGLQSVQDNVTRKDNSGGPTHLHHRLIQNPSYRMRFADRAYEHLRRGTLTPEMAESIYRTTSDPIEWPIRLESARWGDNQRAQPYDRLDWVEIRDSLFGESQNRSLPTFDYFSRRSEIVLN
;
A
#
# COMPACT_ATOMS: atom_id res chain seq x y z
N SER A 1 -24.01 14.76 8.19
CA SER A 1 -23.72 13.43 7.60
C SER A 1 -22.22 13.27 7.46
N MET A 2 -21.66 12.06 7.70
CA MET A 2 -20.22 11.80 7.50
C MET A 2 -19.79 12.11 6.06
N GLN A 3 -20.65 11.87 5.08
CA GLN A 3 -20.42 12.19 3.67
C GLN A 3 -20.19 13.68 3.39
N SER A 4 -20.63 14.58 4.25
CA SER A 4 -20.38 16.02 4.12
C SER A 4 -19.02 16.44 4.71
N LEU A 5 -18.34 15.56 5.42
CA LEU A 5 -17.07 15.84 6.10
C LEU A 5 -15.89 15.05 5.53
N LEU A 6 -16.11 13.85 5.01
CA LEU A 6 -15.09 12.94 4.53
C LEU A 6 -15.31 12.62 3.05
N GLU A 7 -14.24 12.67 2.25
CA GLU A 7 -14.26 12.14 0.88
C GLU A 7 -14.22 10.60 0.95
N ILE A 8 -15.42 10.01 0.93
CA ILE A 8 -15.59 8.57 1.26
C ILE A 8 -14.84 7.67 0.28
N ASP A 9 -14.87 7.98 -1.02
CA ASP A 9 -14.21 7.13 -2.02
C ASP A 9 -12.70 7.20 -1.88
N ASP A 10 -12.13 8.39 -1.75
CA ASP A 10 -10.70 8.56 -1.49
C ASP A 10 -10.28 7.82 -0.21
N PHE A 11 -11.12 7.85 0.83
CA PHE A 11 -10.83 7.15 2.07
C PHE A 11 -10.86 5.64 1.90
N ILE A 12 -11.81 5.12 1.14
CA ILE A 12 -11.87 3.68 0.81
C ILE A 12 -10.63 3.28 0.01
N ASP A 13 -10.25 4.06 -1.00
CA ASP A 13 -9.07 3.79 -1.83
C ASP A 13 -7.78 3.83 -1.00
N TYR A 14 -7.67 4.80 -0.10
CA TYR A 14 -6.57 4.88 0.87
C TYR A 14 -6.49 3.61 1.73
N MET A 15 -7.62 3.10 2.23
CA MET A 15 -7.66 1.85 3.01
C MET A 15 -7.25 0.65 2.15
N LEU A 16 -7.81 0.53 0.94
CA LEU A 16 -7.52 -0.57 0.01
C LEU A 16 -6.05 -0.59 -0.41
N MET A 17 -5.45 0.56 -0.66
CA MET A 17 -4.03 0.67 -0.99
C MET A 17 -3.16 0.12 0.15
N ASN A 18 -3.40 0.55 1.39
CA ASN A 18 -2.63 0.09 2.54
C ASN A 18 -2.85 -1.41 2.83
N TYR A 19 -4.04 -1.94 2.59
CA TYR A 19 -4.32 -3.38 2.66
C TYR A 19 -3.58 -4.15 1.55
N TYR A 20 -3.60 -3.62 0.33
CA TYR A 20 -2.93 -4.24 -0.81
C TYR A 20 -1.42 -4.35 -0.61
N ILE A 21 -0.76 -3.28 -0.21
CA ILE A 21 0.69 -3.31 0.03
C ILE A 21 1.08 -4.00 1.35
N GLY A 22 0.12 -4.38 2.19
CA GLY A 22 0.40 -5.01 3.49
C GLY A 22 1.16 -4.09 4.44
N ASN A 23 0.88 -2.77 4.41
CA ASN A 23 1.64 -1.78 5.17
C ASN A 23 1.60 -2.04 6.68
N GLY A 24 2.75 -2.39 7.28
CA GLY A 24 2.84 -2.88 8.65
C GLY A 24 2.60 -1.82 9.72
N ASP A 25 2.93 -0.56 9.49
CA ASP A 25 2.95 0.50 10.52
C ASP A 25 2.19 1.79 10.18
N TRP A 26 1.32 1.76 9.19
CA TRP A 26 0.57 2.91 8.71
C TRP A 26 -0.54 3.44 9.65
N ALA A 27 -1.10 2.56 10.48
CA ALA A 27 -2.37 2.84 11.14
C ALA A 27 -2.25 3.77 12.35
N HIS A 28 -1.08 3.89 12.94
CA HIS A 28 -0.87 4.63 14.19
C HIS A 28 -0.04 5.91 14.04
N HIS A 29 0.78 6.08 12.99
CA HIS A 29 1.56 7.30 12.78
C HIS A 29 1.86 7.66 11.32
N ASN A 30 1.97 6.71 10.39
CA ASN A 30 2.42 6.97 9.02
C ASN A 30 1.26 7.38 8.09
N TRP A 31 0.54 8.43 8.48
CA TRP A 31 -0.53 9.02 7.70
C TRP A 31 -0.72 10.50 8.05
N TYR A 32 -1.33 11.24 7.17
CA TYR A 32 -1.86 12.58 7.45
C TYR A 32 -3.20 12.78 6.75
N ALA A 33 -3.92 13.81 7.16
CA ALA A 33 -5.16 14.19 6.51
C ALA A 33 -5.16 15.68 6.14
N SER A 34 -5.74 16.00 5.01
CA SER A 34 -5.87 17.36 4.51
C SER A 34 -7.34 17.78 4.35
N TYR A 35 -7.58 19.08 4.47
CA TYR A 35 -8.89 19.68 4.31
C TYR A 35 -8.77 21.06 3.65
N ARG A 36 -9.57 21.34 2.62
CA ARG A 36 -9.64 22.66 1.98
C ARG A 36 -10.58 23.58 2.73
N ARG A 37 -10.01 24.55 3.44
CA ARG A 37 -10.77 25.48 4.27
C ARG A 37 -11.52 26.54 3.46
N ASP A 38 -11.05 26.86 2.27
CA ASP A 38 -11.60 27.86 1.35
C ASP A 38 -12.70 27.31 0.43
N ASP A 39 -12.98 26.00 0.51
CA ASP A 39 -14.01 25.33 -0.27
C ASP A 39 -15.21 25.00 0.63
N PRO A 40 -16.41 25.55 0.40
CA PRO A 40 -17.59 25.23 1.18
C PRO A 40 -18.02 23.76 1.06
N ASN A 41 -17.56 23.07 0.02
CA ASN A 41 -17.74 21.64 -0.18
C ASN A 41 -16.48 20.82 0.18
N GLY A 42 -15.50 21.46 0.81
CA GLY A 42 -14.26 20.81 1.25
C GLY A 42 -14.54 19.61 2.15
N ARG A 43 -13.76 18.55 1.96
CA ARG A 43 -13.87 17.32 2.74
C ARG A 43 -12.49 16.84 3.13
N TRP A 44 -12.42 16.10 4.23
CA TRP A 44 -11.20 15.46 4.67
C TRP A 44 -10.78 14.38 3.69
N ARG A 45 -9.48 14.37 3.36
CA ARG A 45 -8.80 13.34 2.55
C ARG A 45 -7.63 12.78 3.32
N TYR A 46 -7.44 11.47 3.24
CA TYR A 46 -6.34 10.77 3.90
C TYR A 46 -5.22 10.47 2.91
N HIS A 47 -3.99 10.52 3.40
CA HIS A 47 -2.79 10.31 2.60
C HIS A 47 -1.84 9.36 3.32
N SER A 48 -1.25 8.44 2.58
CA SER A 48 -0.17 7.59 3.08
C SER A 48 1.11 8.41 3.22
N TRP A 49 1.85 8.11 4.25
CA TRP A 49 3.17 8.67 4.53
C TRP A 49 4.09 7.54 4.96
N ASP A 50 5.37 7.57 4.54
CA ASP A 50 6.42 6.65 4.99
C ASP A 50 6.00 5.17 4.93
N ALA A 51 5.67 4.71 3.70
CA ALA A 51 5.08 3.38 3.48
C ALA A 51 6.14 2.27 3.25
N GLU A 52 7.36 2.42 3.79
CA GLU A 52 8.49 1.50 3.61
C GLU A 52 8.24 0.10 4.22
N LYS A 53 7.24 -0.03 5.09
CA LYS A 53 6.79 -1.34 5.63
C LYS A 53 5.76 -2.04 4.74
N GLY A 54 5.52 -1.53 3.53
CA GLY A 54 4.73 -2.20 2.51
C GLY A 54 5.53 -3.17 1.66
N LEU A 55 4.85 -4.07 0.96
CA LEU A 55 5.42 -5.04 0.01
C LEU A 55 6.47 -6.00 0.60
N GLN A 56 6.45 -6.25 1.91
CA GLN A 56 7.44 -7.09 2.58
C GLN A 56 7.13 -8.59 2.47
N SER A 57 5.87 -8.94 2.47
CA SER A 57 5.42 -10.32 2.23
C SER A 57 4.07 -10.34 1.53
N VAL A 58 3.92 -11.22 0.56
CA VAL A 58 2.65 -11.43 -0.13
C VAL A 58 1.53 -11.87 0.83
N GLN A 59 1.90 -12.48 1.97
CA GLN A 59 0.96 -12.98 2.98
C GLN A 59 0.58 -11.94 4.06
N ASP A 60 1.18 -10.76 4.05
CA ASP A 60 0.89 -9.75 5.07
C ASP A 60 -0.59 -9.36 5.05
N ASN A 61 -1.25 -9.55 6.19
CA ASN A 61 -2.65 -9.20 6.38
C ASN A 61 -2.79 -8.14 7.48
N VAL A 62 -3.09 -6.93 7.07
CA VAL A 62 -3.26 -5.76 7.95
C VAL A 62 -4.72 -5.31 8.05
N THR A 63 -5.68 -6.06 7.50
CA THR A 63 -7.10 -5.69 7.43
C THR A 63 -7.76 -5.60 8.82
N ARG A 64 -7.18 -6.25 9.83
CA ARG A 64 -7.72 -6.27 11.20
C ARG A 64 -7.13 -5.18 12.10
N LYS A 65 -6.26 -4.31 11.58
CA LYS A 65 -5.72 -3.20 12.37
C LYS A 65 -6.84 -2.25 12.80
N ASP A 66 -6.87 -1.93 14.09
CA ASP A 66 -7.80 -0.96 14.69
C ASP A 66 -7.04 -0.12 15.71
N ASN A 67 -6.40 0.93 15.24
CA ASN A 67 -5.59 1.83 16.07
C ASN A 67 -6.43 3.06 16.47
N SER A 68 -6.69 3.22 17.74
CA SER A 68 -7.45 4.34 18.28
C SER A 68 -6.90 5.69 17.79
N GLY A 69 -7.79 6.55 17.31
CA GLY A 69 -7.43 7.86 16.76
C GLY A 69 -6.89 7.85 15.33
N GLY A 70 -6.67 6.68 14.74
CA GLY A 70 -6.16 6.53 13.39
C GLY A 70 -7.23 6.19 12.33
N PRO A 71 -6.83 6.13 11.06
CA PRO A 71 -7.74 5.84 9.94
C PRO A 71 -8.39 4.45 10.04
N THR A 72 -7.70 3.46 10.59
CA THR A 72 -8.25 2.11 10.79
C THR A 72 -9.42 2.11 11.77
N HIS A 73 -9.32 2.89 12.86
CA HIS A 73 -10.45 3.02 13.78
C HIS A 73 -11.66 3.70 13.11
N LEU A 74 -11.42 4.75 12.32
CA LEU A 74 -12.49 5.39 11.54
C LEU A 74 -13.15 4.38 10.60
N HIS A 75 -12.36 3.58 9.88
CA HIS A 75 -12.88 2.51 9.02
C HIS A 75 -13.74 1.51 9.80
N HIS A 76 -13.26 1.00 10.94
CA HIS A 76 -14.00 0.07 11.80
C HIS A 76 -15.34 0.64 12.29
N ARG A 77 -15.42 1.95 12.50
CA ARG A 77 -16.69 2.62 12.84
C ARG A 77 -17.60 2.74 11.62
N LEU A 78 -17.06 3.12 10.47
CA LEU A 78 -17.82 3.27 9.22
C LEU A 78 -18.36 1.95 8.69
N ILE A 79 -17.63 0.84 8.84
CA ILE A 79 -18.03 -0.49 8.34
C ILE A 79 -19.31 -1.01 9.04
N GLN A 80 -19.71 -0.42 10.17
CA GLN A 80 -20.99 -0.71 10.80
C GLN A 80 -22.19 -0.22 9.97
N ASN A 81 -21.97 0.76 9.08
CA ASN A 81 -23.00 1.28 8.20
C ASN A 81 -23.13 0.39 6.95
N PRO A 82 -24.32 -0.17 6.65
CA PRO A 82 -24.53 -1.04 5.47
C PRO A 82 -24.18 -0.36 4.14
N SER A 83 -24.48 0.93 3.97
CA SER A 83 -24.17 1.65 2.74
C SER A 83 -22.67 1.83 2.54
N TYR A 84 -21.91 2.06 3.63
CA TYR A 84 -20.45 2.12 3.55
C TYR A 84 -19.87 0.74 3.20
N ARG A 85 -20.33 -0.34 3.82
CA ARG A 85 -19.87 -1.70 3.50
C ARG A 85 -20.07 -2.03 2.03
N MET A 86 -21.26 -1.72 1.50
CA MET A 86 -21.55 -1.97 0.08
C MET A 86 -20.58 -1.18 -0.81
N ARG A 87 -20.42 0.12 -0.53
CA ARG A 87 -19.51 0.98 -1.30
C ARG A 87 -18.06 0.53 -1.20
N PHE A 88 -17.62 0.07 -0.02
CA PHE A 88 -16.30 -0.52 0.16
C PHE A 88 -16.13 -1.79 -0.69
N ALA A 89 -17.10 -2.69 -0.67
CA ALA A 89 -17.07 -3.91 -1.48
C ALA A 89 -17.05 -3.62 -2.98
N ASP A 90 -17.85 -2.67 -3.45
CA ASP A 90 -17.89 -2.26 -4.86
C ASP A 90 -16.53 -1.69 -5.31
N ARG A 91 -15.92 -0.82 -4.50
CA ARG A 91 -14.59 -0.26 -4.82
C ARG A 91 -13.47 -1.30 -4.72
N ALA A 92 -13.54 -2.20 -3.73
CA ALA A 92 -12.59 -3.31 -3.64
C ALA A 92 -12.66 -4.19 -4.89
N TYR A 93 -13.87 -4.54 -5.33
CA TYR A 93 -14.07 -5.30 -6.56
C TYR A 93 -13.52 -4.55 -7.79
N GLU A 94 -13.84 -3.27 -7.92
CA GLU A 94 -13.36 -2.46 -9.05
C GLU A 94 -11.83 -2.41 -9.11
N HIS A 95 -11.15 -2.08 -8.00
CA HIS A 95 -9.69 -1.97 -7.98
C HIS A 95 -8.98 -3.32 -8.12
N LEU A 96 -9.44 -4.35 -7.41
CA LEU A 96 -8.74 -5.65 -7.36
C LEU A 96 -9.06 -6.55 -8.55
N ARG A 97 -10.17 -6.31 -9.28
CA ARG A 97 -10.60 -7.14 -10.41
C ARG A 97 -10.53 -6.45 -11.77
N ARG A 98 -10.55 -5.13 -11.83
CA ARG A 98 -10.65 -4.39 -13.10
C ARG A 98 -9.76 -3.15 -13.17
N GLY A 99 -9.24 -2.70 -12.05
CA GLY A 99 -8.54 -1.43 -11.93
C GLY A 99 -7.05 -1.56 -11.61
N THR A 100 -6.56 -0.60 -10.85
CA THR A 100 -5.13 -0.37 -10.59
C THR A 100 -4.46 -1.45 -9.75
N LEU A 101 -5.23 -2.24 -9.01
CA LEU A 101 -4.72 -3.30 -8.13
C LEU A 101 -4.89 -4.70 -8.73
N THR A 102 -5.21 -4.81 -10.04
CA THR A 102 -5.07 -6.09 -10.74
C THR A 102 -3.59 -6.45 -10.88
N PRO A 103 -3.24 -7.75 -11.01
CA PRO A 103 -1.86 -8.19 -11.16
C PRO A 103 -1.09 -7.39 -12.20
N GLU A 104 -1.63 -7.28 -13.42
CA GLU A 104 -0.98 -6.65 -14.56
C GLU A 104 -0.79 -5.15 -14.37
N MET A 105 -1.82 -4.46 -13.85
CA MET A 105 -1.76 -3.01 -13.66
C MET A 105 -0.85 -2.63 -12.50
N ALA A 106 -0.93 -3.33 -11.38
CA ALA A 106 -0.09 -3.08 -10.22
C ALA A 106 1.39 -3.33 -10.54
N GLU A 107 1.70 -4.42 -11.24
CA GLU A 107 3.04 -4.72 -11.74
C GLU A 107 3.53 -3.62 -12.69
N SER A 108 2.73 -3.24 -13.67
CA SER A 108 3.07 -2.19 -14.65
C SER A 108 3.38 -0.86 -13.97
N ILE A 109 2.55 -0.44 -13.01
CA ILE A 109 2.76 0.79 -12.23
C ILE A 109 4.08 0.71 -11.46
N TYR A 110 4.33 -0.42 -10.78
CA TYR A 110 5.55 -0.60 -10.00
C TYR A 110 6.79 -0.59 -10.90
N ARG A 111 6.80 -1.28 -12.03
CA ARG A 111 7.91 -1.26 -13.01
C ARG A 111 8.20 0.15 -13.50
N THR A 112 7.18 0.88 -13.93
CA THR A 112 7.33 2.25 -14.40
C THR A 112 7.98 3.17 -13.35
N THR A 113 7.73 2.90 -12.06
CA THR A 113 8.28 3.67 -10.94
C THR A 113 9.66 3.18 -10.53
N SER A 114 9.88 1.86 -10.49
CA SER A 114 11.12 1.25 -9.99
C SER A 114 12.26 1.25 -11.00
N ASP A 115 11.98 1.03 -12.29
CA ASP A 115 13.03 0.93 -13.31
C ASP A 115 13.92 2.19 -13.38
N PRO A 116 13.39 3.41 -13.34
CA PRO A 116 14.22 4.62 -13.38
C PRO A 116 15.17 4.78 -12.18
N ILE A 117 14.84 4.19 -11.02
CA ILE A 117 15.65 4.34 -9.81
C ILE A 117 16.76 3.28 -9.68
N GLU A 118 16.80 2.28 -10.55
CA GLU A 118 17.84 1.23 -10.51
C GLU A 118 19.27 1.80 -10.54
N TRP A 119 19.52 2.84 -11.32
CA TRP A 119 20.80 3.50 -11.36
C TRP A 119 21.11 4.33 -10.11
N PRO A 120 20.20 5.21 -9.64
CA PRO A 120 20.37 5.94 -8.39
C PRO A 120 20.61 5.06 -7.16
N ILE A 121 20.06 3.85 -7.10
CA ILE A 121 20.28 2.88 -6.00
C ILE A 121 21.78 2.59 -5.74
N ARG A 122 22.63 2.69 -6.74
CA ARG A 122 24.08 2.52 -6.56
C ARG A 122 24.67 3.60 -5.65
N LEU A 123 24.22 4.84 -5.80
CA LEU A 123 24.68 5.95 -4.97
C LEU A 123 24.10 5.85 -3.55
N GLU A 124 22.84 5.45 -3.46
CA GLU A 124 22.16 5.19 -2.19
C GLU A 124 22.87 4.08 -1.40
N SER A 125 23.14 2.94 -2.05
CA SER A 125 23.87 1.81 -1.46
C SER A 125 25.28 2.20 -1.04
N ALA A 126 26.01 2.96 -1.84
CA ALA A 126 27.36 3.41 -1.51
C ALA A 126 27.40 4.35 -0.30
N ARG A 127 26.31 5.10 -0.05
CA ARG A 127 26.24 6.08 1.04
C ARG A 127 25.66 5.49 2.34
N TRP A 128 24.67 4.60 2.24
CA TRP A 128 23.85 4.16 3.36
C TRP A 128 23.76 2.65 3.52
N GLY A 129 24.33 1.86 2.60
CA GLY A 129 24.16 0.42 2.56
C GLY A 129 24.57 -0.31 3.84
N ASP A 130 25.56 0.21 4.56
CA ASP A 130 26.06 -0.35 5.82
C ASP A 130 25.30 0.11 7.08
N ASN A 131 24.29 0.99 6.92
CA ASN A 131 23.59 1.58 8.07
C ASN A 131 22.72 0.58 8.82
N GLN A 132 22.23 -0.48 8.17
CA GLN A 132 21.24 -1.40 8.74
C GLN A 132 21.78 -2.81 9.03
N ARG A 133 22.90 -3.21 8.45
CA ARG A 133 23.50 -4.54 8.63
C ARG A 133 25.00 -4.54 8.38
N ALA A 134 25.72 -5.52 8.98
CA ALA A 134 27.18 -5.67 8.84
C ALA A 134 27.63 -5.94 7.39
N GLN A 135 26.88 -6.75 6.65
CA GLN A 135 27.05 -6.89 5.20
C GLN A 135 26.23 -5.78 4.52
N PRO A 136 26.86 -4.77 3.90
CA PRO A 136 26.16 -3.64 3.32
C PRO A 136 25.09 -4.06 2.29
N TYR A 137 23.97 -3.37 2.28
CA TYR A 137 23.03 -3.46 1.17
C TYR A 137 23.65 -2.87 -0.09
N ASP A 138 23.47 -3.57 -1.20
CA ASP A 138 23.93 -3.09 -2.50
C ASP A 138 22.81 -3.11 -3.55
N ARG A 139 23.15 -2.70 -4.77
CA ARG A 139 22.19 -2.74 -5.89
C ARG A 139 21.66 -4.14 -6.15
N LEU A 140 22.44 -5.20 -5.94
CA LEU A 140 22.01 -6.56 -6.23
C LEU A 140 20.93 -7.01 -5.24
N ASP A 141 21.04 -6.65 -3.96
CA ASP A 141 19.97 -6.86 -2.98
C ASP A 141 18.66 -6.20 -3.44
N TRP A 142 18.74 -4.95 -3.91
CA TRP A 142 17.58 -4.23 -4.39
C TRP A 142 16.96 -4.88 -5.64
N VAL A 143 17.80 -5.26 -6.61
CA VAL A 143 17.36 -5.96 -7.83
C VAL A 143 16.70 -7.29 -7.47
N GLU A 144 17.29 -8.06 -6.55
CA GLU A 144 16.72 -9.35 -6.13
C GLU A 144 15.32 -9.19 -5.52
N ILE A 145 15.14 -8.20 -4.64
CA ILE A 145 13.81 -7.91 -4.05
C ILE A 145 12.83 -7.44 -5.13
N ARG A 146 13.24 -6.51 -6.00
CA ARG A 146 12.41 -6.03 -7.11
C ARG A 146 11.95 -7.20 -8.01
N ASP A 147 12.91 -8.01 -8.45
CA ASP A 147 12.64 -9.13 -9.35
C ASP A 147 11.79 -10.22 -8.66
N SER A 148 11.91 -10.37 -7.34
CA SER A 148 11.04 -11.28 -6.59
C SER A 148 9.57 -10.83 -6.59
N LEU A 149 9.31 -9.52 -6.52
CA LEU A 149 7.94 -8.98 -6.60
C LEU A 149 7.25 -9.36 -7.93
N PHE A 150 8.04 -9.54 -8.98
CA PHE A 150 7.57 -9.96 -10.31
C PHE A 150 7.60 -11.49 -10.54
N GLY A 151 8.07 -12.27 -9.56
CA GLY A 151 8.29 -13.71 -9.74
C GLY A 151 9.50 -14.07 -10.61
N GLU A 152 10.39 -13.12 -10.90
CA GLU A 152 11.56 -13.25 -11.78
C GLU A 152 12.85 -13.62 -11.02
N SER A 153 12.90 -13.43 -9.69
CA SER A 153 14.05 -13.82 -8.86
C SER A 153 14.30 -15.32 -8.90
N GLN A 154 15.57 -15.72 -8.89
CA GLN A 154 15.98 -17.11 -8.70
C GLN A 154 15.68 -17.62 -7.27
N ASN A 155 15.61 -16.73 -6.30
CA ASN A 155 15.28 -17.06 -4.92
C ASN A 155 13.76 -17.05 -4.69
N ARG A 156 13.11 -18.14 -5.02
CA ARG A 156 11.66 -18.34 -4.85
C ARG A 156 11.18 -18.43 -3.40
N SER A 157 12.11 -18.52 -2.44
CA SER A 157 11.77 -18.55 -1.01
C SER A 157 11.56 -17.18 -0.39
N LEU A 158 11.82 -16.09 -1.12
CA LEU A 158 11.59 -14.74 -0.63
C LEU A 158 10.11 -14.52 -0.30
N PRO A 159 9.79 -13.89 0.85
CA PRO A 159 8.41 -13.60 1.22
C PRO A 159 7.66 -12.75 0.20
N THR A 160 8.41 -11.96 -0.59
CA THR A 160 7.91 -11.09 -1.67
C THR A 160 7.68 -11.82 -2.99
N PHE A 161 8.06 -13.13 -3.09
CA PHE A 161 8.06 -13.82 -4.37
C PHE A 161 6.68 -13.87 -5.02
N ASP A 162 6.64 -13.42 -6.27
CA ASP A 162 5.45 -13.39 -7.12
C ASP A 162 4.29 -12.58 -6.48
N TYR A 163 4.65 -11.42 -5.93
CA TYR A 163 3.73 -10.59 -5.15
C TYR A 163 2.52 -10.15 -5.98
N PHE A 164 2.76 -9.55 -7.13
CA PHE A 164 1.68 -8.93 -7.91
C PHE A 164 0.71 -9.95 -8.46
N SER A 165 1.16 -11.11 -8.94
CA SER A 165 0.26 -12.14 -9.48
C SER A 165 -0.68 -12.74 -8.43
N ARG A 166 -0.26 -12.73 -7.15
CA ARG A 166 -0.96 -13.40 -6.03
C ARG A 166 -1.74 -12.46 -5.13
N ARG A 167 -1.32 -11.18 -5.06
CA ARG A 167 -1.77 -10.29 -3.99
C ARG A 167 -3.25 -9.95 -4.03
N SER A 168 -3.80 -9.69 -5.20
CA SER A 168 -5.21 -9.32 -5.34
C SER A 168 -6.15 -10.39 -4.79
N GLU A 169 -5.85 -11.67 -5.04
CA GLU A 169 -6.63 -12.79 -4.50
C GLU A 169 -6.50 -12.92 -2.98
N ILE A 170 -5.29 -12.71 -2.43
CA ILE A 170 -5.06 -12.79 -0.99
C ILE A 170 -5.80 -11.69 -0.23
N VAL A 171 -5.88 -10.49 -0.80
CA VAL A 171 -6.60 -9.36 -0.17
C VAL A 171 -8.11 -9.55 -0.23
N LEU A 172 -8.63 -10.25 -1.24
CA LEU A 172 -10.07 -10.54 -1.40
C LEU A 172 -10.59 -11.65 -0.47
N ASN A 173 -9.73 -12.52 0.02
CA ASN A 173 -10.07 -13.65 0.90
C ASN A 173 -9.82 -13.31 2.38
#